data_8cc2cece198682d6e37d770a35c571ed
#
_entry.id   8cc2cece198682d6e37d770a35c571ed
#
_cell.length_a   1.000
_cell.length_b   1.000
_cell.length_c   1.000
_cell.angle_alpha   90.00
_cell.angle_beta   90.00
_cell.angle_gamma   90.00
#
_symmetry.space_group_name_H-M   'P 1'
#
loop_
_entity.id
_entity.type
_entity.pdbx_description
1 polymer ?
#
loop_
_entity_poly.entity_id
_entity_poly.type
_entity_poly.pdbx_seq_one_letter_code
_entity_poly.pdbx_strand_id
1 'polypeptide(L)'
;VMLGGEHELRRAGRGGLTRLRTALEFMVPATATPSFMRVWLSLWGGAMHNPALARIHRDYYARWRRYLRRYLAEAVARGEITAPHSLRDATDLLTAAVDGYWIGATFEPRRFPPRRRRALVAQLLATVLGRGSR
;
A
#
# COMPACT_ATOMS: atom_id res chain seq x y z
N VAL A 1 -1.76 13.99 7.04
CA VAL A 1 -1.13 13.05 6.08
C VAL A 1 -2.15 12.21 5.34
N MET A 2 -3.24 11.80 5.98
CA MET A 2 -4.34 11.04 5.33
C MET A 2 -5.19 11.89 4.37
N LEU A 3 -5.36 13.19 4.62
CA LEU A 3 -6.19 14.10 3.81
C LEU A 3 -5.63 14.34 2.39
N GLY A 4 -4.32 14.33 2.23
CA GLY A 4 -3.68 14.46 0.91
C GLY A 4 -3.89 13.23 0.02
N GLY A 5 -3.82 12.04 0.59
CA GLY A 5 -4.02 10.79 -0.14
C GLY A 5 -5.45 10.59 -0.65
N GLU A 6 -6.46 10.99 0.13
CA GLU A 6 -7.86 10.90 -0.32
C GLU A 6 -8.14 11.82 -1.51
N HIS A 7 -7.49 12.97 -1.57
CA HIS A 7 -7.66 13.90 -2.69
C HIS A 7 -7.02 13.35 -3.98
N GLU A 8 -5.84 12.76 -3.89
CA GLU A 8 -5.19 12.10 -5.04
C GLU A 8 -5.96 10.87 -5.51
N LEU A 9 -6.50 10.08 -4.59
CA LEU A 9 -7.33 8.92 -4.91
C LEU A 9 -8.63 9.30 -5.63
N ARG A 10 -9.22 10.45 -5.32
CA ARG A 10 -10.38 10.98 -6.05
C ARG A 10 -10.03 11.47 -7.45
N ARG A 11 -8.81 11.95 -7.66
CA ARG A 11 -8.30 12.38 -8.96
C ARG A 11 -7.86 11.22 -9.85
N ALA A 12 -7.43 10.09 -9.27
CA ALA A 12 -7.09 8.89 -10.01
C ALA A 12 -8.33 8.33 -10.69
N GLY A 13 -8.36 8.31 -11.98
CA GLY A 13 -9.43 7.88 -12.88
C GLY A 13 -10.54 6.96 -12.34
N ARG A 14 -11.51 6.59 -13.16
CA ARG A 14 -12.73 5.88 -12.73
C ARG A 14 -12.57 4.38 -12.48
N GLY A 15 -11.42 3.76 -12.79
CA GLY A 15 -11.18 2.32 -12.67
C GLY A 15 -10.71 1.89 -11.28
N GLY A 16 -11.20 0.76 -10.76
CA GLY A 16 -10.77 0.17 -9.50
C GLY A 16 -9.28 -0.17 -9.47
N LEU A 17 -8.76 -0.75 -10.56
CA LEU A 17 -7.33 -1.06 -10.70
C LEU A 17 -6.46 0.20 -10.72
N THR A 18 -6.89 1.26 -11.40
CA THR A 18 -6.18 2.54 -11.41
C THR A 18 -6.12 3.15 -10.02
N ARG A 19 -7.23 3.14 -9.29
CA ARG A 19 -7.29 3.62 -7.89
C ARG A 19 -6.41 2.79 -6.96
N LEU A 20 -6.43 1.47 -7.12
CA LEU A 20 -5.58 0.56 -6.35
C LEU A 20 -4.10 0.87 -6.59
N ARG A 21 -3.69 1.01 -7.85
CA ARG A 21 -2.32 1.35 -8.20
C ARG A 21 -1.91 2.70 -7.61
N THR A 22 -2.73 3.72 -7.77
CA THR A 22 -2.48 5.06 -7.22
C THR A 22 -2.36 5.01 -5.70
N ALA A 23 -3.23 4.25 -5.02
CA ALA A 23 -3.16 4.07 -3.58
C ALA A 23 -1.83 3.43 -3.14
N LEU A 24 -1.39 2.38 -3.83
CA LEU A 24 -0.12 1.72 -3.54
C LEU A 24 1.08 2.63 -3.84
N GLU A 25 1.06 3.35 -4.96
CA GLU A 25 2.12 4.30 -5.31
C GLU A 25 2.20 5.46 -4.31
N PHE A 26 1.08 5.86 -3.74
CA PHE A 26 1.04 6.86 -2.67
C PHE A 26 1.63 6.33 -1.36
N MET A 27 1.34 5.07 -1.03
CA MET A 27 1.92 4.43 0.16
C MET A 27 3.42 4.19 0.03
N VAL A 28 3.90 3.93 -1.16
CA VAL A 28 5.33 3.74 -1.43
C VAL A 28 5.95 5.11 -1.66
N PRO A 29 6.82 5.60 -0.78
CA PRO A 29 7.27 6.98 -0.85
C PRO A 29 8.11 7.25 -2.09
N ALA A 30 7.81 8.36 -2.77
CA ALA A 30 8.65 8.87 -3.84
C ALA A 30 9.97 9.43 -3.29
N THR A 31 9.88 10.05 -2.14
CA THR A 31 11.00 10.60 -1.37
C THR A 31 10.71 10.34 0.11
N ALA A 32 11.37 9.37 0.68
CA ALA A 32 11.35 9.21 2.13
C ALA A 32 12.31 10.23 2.74
N THR A 33 11.78 11.25 3.41
CA THR A 33 12.65 12.03 4.28
C THR A 33 13.02 11.14 5.48
N PRO A 34 14.32 11.06 5.84
CA PRO A 34 14.74 10.21 6.96
C PRO A 34 13.98 10.47 8.26
N SER A 35 13.57 11.72 8.51
CA SER A 35 12.77 12.10 9.68
C SER A 35 11.39 11.46 9.71
N PHE A 36 10.69 11.43 8.57
CA PHE A 36 9.37 10.81 8.47
C PHE A 36 9.41 9.29 8.73
N MET A 37 10.41 8.63 8.18
CA MET A 37 10.62 7.20 8.39
C MET A 37 10.97 6.86 9.85
N ARG A 38 11.77 7.70 10.50
CA ARG A 38 12.07 7.53 11.93
C ARG A 38 10.82 7.59 12.78
N VAL A 39 9.90 8.50 12.49
CA VAL A 39 8.62 8.59 13.21
C VAL A 39 7.82 7.31 13.07
N TRP A 40 7.68 6.78 11.85
CA TRP A 40 6.96 5.53 11.62
C TRP A 40 7.61 4.32 12.29
N LEU A 41 8.91 4.16 12.17
CA LEU A 41 9.63 3.06 12.82
C LEU A 41 9.58 3.17 14.35
N SER A 42 9.64 4.40 14.89
CA SER A 42 9.46 4.63 16.32
C SER A 42 8.04 4.29 16.78
N LEU A 43 7.02 4.63 15.98
CA LEU A 43 5.64 4.26 16.26
C LEU A 43 5.48 2.72 16.30
N TRP A 44 6.05 2.00 15.32
CA TRP A 44 5.98 0.54 15.30
C TRP A 44 6.70 -0.07 16.52
N GLY A 45 7.90 0.40 16.82
CA GLY A 45 8.65 -0.04 18.01
C GLY A 45 7.90 0.25 19.32
N GLY A 46 7.36 1.46 19.44
CA GLY A 46 6.57 1.87 20.62
C GLY A 46 5.26 1.07 20.76
N ALA A 47 4.62 0.73 19.65
CA ALA A 47 3.38 -0.06 19.66
C ALA A 47 3.55 -1.47 20.23
N MET A 48 4.76 -2.02 20.24
CA MET A 48 5.06 -3.31 20.87
C MET A 48 4.93 -3.27 22.39
N HIS A 49 5.10 -2.10 23.00
CA HIS A 49 5.15 -1.93 24.45
C HIS A 49 4.08 -0.98 24.99
N ASN A 50 3.33 -0.31 24.13
CA ASN A 50 2.32 0.67 24.49
C ASN A 50 0.97 0.34 23.85
N PRO A 51 -0.03 -0.10 24.64
CA PRO A 51 -1.36 -0.46 24.10
C PRO A 51 -2.07 0.68 23.37
N ALA A 52 -1.88 1.93 23.76
CA ALA A 52 -2.49 3.09 23.11
C ALA A 52 -1.90 3.27 21.70
N LEU A 53 -0.59 3.17 21.54
CA LEU A 53 0.08 3.22 20.23
C LEU A 53 -0.30 2.02 19.36
N ALA A 54 -0.40 0.82 19.95
CA ALA A 54 -0.87 -0.38 19.25
C ALA A 54 -2.29 -0.20 18.69
N ARG A 55 -3.17 0.47 19.43
CA ARG A 55 -4.54 0.78 18.97
C ARG A 55 -4.50 1.75 17.78
N ILE A 56 -3.76 2.83 17.87
CA ILE A 56 -3.58 3.81 16.78
C ILE A 56 -3.08 3.10 15.52
N HIS A 57 -2.08 2.26 15.66
CA HIS A 57 -1.54 1.46 14.57
C HIS A 57 -2.61 0.56 13.92
N ARG A 58 -3.34 -0.23 14.74
CA ARG A 58 -4.40 -1.11 14.23
C ARG A 58 -5.49 -0.34 13.51
N ASP A 59 -5.95 0.79 14.06
CA ASP A 59 -7.02 1.59 13.48
C ASP A 59 -6.59 2.21 12.14
N TYR A 60 -5.35 2.69 12.05
CA TYR A 60 -4.76 3.21 10.83
C TYR A 60 -4.70 2.13 9.74
N TYR A 61 -4.14 0.96 10.06
CA TYR A 61 -4.01 -0.14 9.11
C TYR A 61 -5.37 -0.75 8.73
N ALA A 62 -6.31 -0.84 9.66
CA ALA A 62 -7.67 -1.30 9.36
C ALA A 62 -8.37 -0.39 8.34
N ARG A 63 -8.22 0.93 8.48
CA ARG A 63 -8.75 1.92 7.54
C ARG A 63 -8.11 1.76 6.17
N TRP A 64 -6.80 1.62 6.13
CA TRP A 64 -6.04 1.46 4.90
C TRP A 64 -6.41 0.17 4.15
N ARG A 65 -6.48 -0.96 4.84
CA ARG A 65 -6.94 -2.22 4.26
C ARG A 65 -8.36 -2.14 3.70
N ARG A 66 -9.25 -1.39 4.33
CA ARG A 66 -10.61 -1.16 3.78
C ARG A 66 -10.57 -0.46 2.43
N TYR A 67 -9.74 0.55 2.25
CA TYR A 67 -9.57 1.21 0.95
C TYR A 67 -9.03 0.24 -0.11
N LEU A 68 -7.96 -0.47 0.18
CA LEU A 68 -7.38 -1.43 -0.76
C LEU A 68 -8.38 -2.51 -1.14
N ARG A 69 -9.07 -3.09 -0.17
CA ARG A 69 -10.09 -4.12 -0.40
C ARG A 69 -11.23 -3.62 -1.26
N ARG A 70 -11.69 -2.40 -1.03
CA ARG A 70 -12.72 -1.76 -1.84
C ARG A 70 -12.28 -1.62 -3.29
N TYR A 71 -11.08 -1.12 -3.54
CA TYR A 71 -10.58 -0.96 -4.90
C TYR A 71 -10.31 -2.29 -5.60
N LEU A 72 -9.88 -3.31 -4.87
CA LEU A 72 -9.80 -4.68 -5.39
C LEU A 72 -11.18 -5.20 -5.81
N ALA A 73 -12.18 -5.05 -4.96
CA ALA A 73 -13.54 -5.48 -5.25
C ALA A 73 -14.13 -4.71 -6.46
N GLU A 74 -13.88 -3.41 -6.56
CA GLU A 74 -14.29 -2.61 -7.72
C GLU A 74 -13.61 -3.09 -9.01
N ALA A 75 -12.31 -3.41 -8.97
CA ALA A 75 -11.57 -3.91 -10.12
C ALA A 75 -12.09 -5.28 -10.60
N VAL A 76 -12.44 -6.16 -9.67
CA VAL A 76 -13.08 -7.46 -9.98
C VAL A 76 -14.46 -7.24 -10.61
N ALA A 77 -15.30 -6.40 -10.01
CA ALA A 77 -16.65 -6.13 -10.50
C ALA A 77 -16.66 -5.51 -11.91
N ARG A 78 -15.60 -4.78 -12.27
CA ARG A 78 -15.42 -4.19 -13.59
C ARG A 78 -14.76 -5.13 -14.60
N GLY A 79 -14.34 -6.32 -14.19
CA GLY A 79 -13.60 -7.24 -15.06
C GLY A 79 -12.18 -6.79 -15.39
N GLU A 80 -11.63 -5.84 -14.64
CA GLU A 80 -10.27 -5.34 -14.83
C GLU A 80 -9.20 -6.33 -14.34
N ILE A 81 -9.56 -7.17 -13.38
CA ILE A 81 -8.74 -8.27 -12.85
C ILE A 81 -9.61 -9.51 -12.64
N THR A 82 -8.96 -10.66 -12.68
CA THR A 82 -9.59 -11.91 -12.22
C THR A 82 -9.72 -11.87 -10.68
N ALA A 83 -10.83 -12.35 -10.14
CA ALA A 83 -11.02 -12.41 -8.71
C ALA A 83 -9.90 -13.24 -8.05
N PRO A 84 -9.16 -12.67 -7.09
CA PRO A 84 -8.19 -13.45 -6.34
C PRO A 84 -8.93 -14.47 -5.48
N HIS A 85 -8.23 -15.55 -5.09
CA HIS A 85 -8.81 -16.58 -4.23
C HIS A 85 -9.39 -15.99 -2.92
N SER A 86 -8.72 -15.00 -2.36
CA SER A 86 -9.17 -14.27 -1.19
C SER A 86 -8.84 -12.78 -1.31
N LEU A 87 -9.86 -11.92 -1.28
CA LEU A 87 -9.66 -10.46 -1.24
C LEU A 87 -8.94 -10.02 0.05
N ARG A 88 -9.18 -10.71 1.14
CA ARG A 88 -8.50 -10.46 2.42
C ARG A 88 -7.00 -10.72 2.28
N ASP A 89 -6.63 -11.89 1.80
CA ASP A 89 -5.23 -12.30 1.68
C ASP A 89 -4.49 -11.41 0.66
N ALA A 90 -5.12 -11.10 -0.47
CA ALA A 90 -4.55 -10.17 -1.43
C ALA A 90 -4.29 -8.78 -0.80
N THR A 91 -5.23 -8.27 -0.03
CA THR A 91 -5.09 -7.00 0.68
C THR A 91 -3.96 -7.04 1.71
N ASP A 92 -3.87 -8.12 2.48
CA ASP A 92 -2.83 -8.30 3.50
C ASP A 92 -1.44 -8.43 2.87
N LEU A 93 -1.32 -9.16 1.77
CA LEU A 93 -0.06 -9.28 1.01
C LEU A 93 0.39 -7.93 0.42
N LEU A 94 -0.53 -7.17 -0.16
CA LEU A 94 -0.23 -5.82 -0.67
C LEU A 94 0.26 -4.89 0.44
N THR A 95 -0.40 -4.92 1.60
CA THR A 95 -0.03 -4.10 2.75
C THR A 95 1.36 -4.49 3.28
N ALA A 96 1.60 -5.78 3.47
CA ALA A 96 2.88 -6.30 3.94
C ALA A 96 4.05 -5.98 2.99
N ALA A 97 3.82 -6.05 1.68
CA ALA A 97 4.83 -5.70 0.69
C ALA A 97 5.19 -4.22 0.71
N VAL A 98 4.20 -3.34 0.90
CA VAL A 98 4.43 -1.90 1.05
C VAL A 98 5.25 -1.60 2.30
N ASP A 99 4.92 -2.23 3.42
CA ASP A 99 5.70 -2.08 4.67
C ASP A 99 7.14 -2.56 4.49
N GLY A 100 7.34 -3.69 3.83
CA GLY A 100 8.67 -4.20 3.48
C GLY A 100 9.45 -3.24 2.58
N TYR A 101 8.78 -2.62 1.61
CA TYR A 101 9.40 -1.60 0.77
C TYR A 101 9.87 -0.38 1.60
N TRP A 102 9.05 0.08 2.54
CA TRP A 102 9.40 1.19 3.43
C TRP A 102 10.66 0.90 4.23
N ILE A 103 10.74 -0.29 4.82
CA ILE A 103 11.93 -0.74 5.57
C ILE A 103 13.14 -0.78 4.65
N GLY A 104 13.01 -1.41 3.47
CA GLY A 104 14.08 -1.49 2.49
C GLY A 104 14.55 -0.11 2.02
N ALA A 105 13.64 0.79 1.69
CA ALA A 105 13.98 2.14 1.25
C ALA A 105 14.68 2.97 2.32
N THR A 106 14.40 2.67 3.60
CA THR A 106 15.04 3.35 4.74
C THR A 106 16.46 2.87 4.97
N PHE A 107 16.67 1.56 4.98
CA PHE A 107 17.97 0.97 5.34
C PHE A 107 18.85 0.68 4.14
N GLU A 108 18.26 0.46 2.96
CA GLU A 108 18.97 0.14 1.72
C GLU A 108 18.54 1.08 0.56
N PRO A 109 18.71 2.41 0.68
CA PRO A 109 18.17 3.37 -0.30
C PRO A 109 18.74 3.20 -1.70
N ARG A 110 19.95 2.64 -1.83
CA ARG A 110 20.55 2.32 -3.14
C ARG A 110 19.84 1.17 -3.84
N ARG A 111 19.32 0.19 -3.07
CA ARG A 111 18.58 -0.96 -3.59
C ARG A 111 17.15 -0.59 -3.94
N PHE A 112 16.54 0.32 -3.18
CA PHE A 112 15.16 0.79 -3.34
C PHE A 112 15.09 2.28 -3.69
N PRO A 113 15.71 2.70 -4.81
CA PRO A 113 15.66 4.11 -5.20
C PRO A 113 14.25 4.50 -5.67
N PRO A 114 13.85 5.79 -5.50
CA PRO A 114 12.52 6.27 -5.87
C PRO A 114 12.11 5.96 -7.32
N ARG A 115 13.06 5.94 -8.25
CA ARG A 115 12.81 5.63 -9.66
C ARG A 115 12.26 4.22 -9.91
N ARG A 116 12.49 3.27 -8.99
CA ARG A 116 11.97 1.90 -9.09
C ARG A 116 10.55 1.74 -8.58
N ARG A 117 10.00 2.74 -7.91
CA ARG A 117 8.70 2.67 -7.23
C ARG A 117 7.59 2.13 -8.11
N ARG A 118 7.38 2.77 -9.26
CA ARG A 118 6.30 2.37 -10.18
C ARG A 118 6.47 0.96 -10.71
N ALA A 119 7.69 0.58 -11.06
CA ALA A 119 7.99 -0.77 -11.55
C ALA A 119 7.74 -1.83 -10.45
N LEU A 120 8.13 -1.55 -9.21
CA LEU A 120 7.91 -2.47 -8.09
C LEU A 120 6.43 -2.58 -7.73
N VAL A 121 5.66 -1.50 -7.75
CA VAL A 121 4.20 -1.54 -7.55
C VAL A 121 3.52 -2.34 -8.67
N ALA A 122 3.91 -2.12 -9.93
CA ALA A 122 3.36 -2.87 -11.05
C ALA A 122 3.68 -4.37 -10.95
N GLN A 123 4.89 -4.72 -10.56
CA GLN A 123 5.29 -6.11 -10.35
C GLN A 123 4.54 -6.75 -9.17
N LEU A 124 4.37 -6.02 -8.08
CA LEU A 124 3.59 -6.47 -6.92
C LEU A 124 2.15 -6.79 -7.31
N LEU A 125 1.49 -5.89 -8.03
CA LEU A 125 0.13 -6.10 -8.52
C LEU A 125 0.05 -7.33 -9.42
N ALA A 126 0.97 -7.49 -10.36
CA ALA A 126 1.02 -8.64 -11.24
C ALA A 126 1.23 -9.96 -10.47
N THR A 127 2.03 -9.94 -9.41
CA THR A 127 2.31 -11.12 -8.58
C THR A 127 1.11 -11.50 -7.71
N VAL A 128 0.47 -10.53 -7.05
CA VAL A 128 -0.62 -10.78 -6.11
C VAL A 128 -1.95 -11.07 -6.81
N LEU A 129 -2.22 -10.37 -7.93
CA LEU A 129 -3.49 -10.49 -8.65
C LEU A 129 -3.45 -11.53 -9.79
N GLY A 130 -2.27 -12.06 -10.08
CA GLY A 130 -2.04 -12.88 -11.25
C GLY A 130 -2.06 -12.06 -12.55
N ARG A 131 -1.54 -12.62 -13.64
CA ARG A 131 -1.79 -12.07 -14.97
C ARG A 131 -3.22 -12.42 -15.31
N GLY A 132 -4.07 -11.42 -15.52
CA GLY A 132 -5.37 -11.65 -16.09
C GLY A 132 -5.17 -12.58 -17.31
N SER A 133 -5.81 -13.73 -17.30
CA SER A 133 -5.89 -14.57 -18.48
C SER A 133 -6.45 -13.71 -19.60
N ARG A 134 -5.72 -13.63 -20.67
CA ARG A 134 -6.13 -12.98 -21.93
C ARG A 134 -7.41 -13.59 -22.44
#